data_3163385f760566aa5f252e77127edb5c
#
_entry.id   3163385f760566aa5f252e77127edb5c
#
_cell.length_a   1.000
_cell.length_b   1.000
_cell.length_c   1.000
_cell.angle_alpha   90.00
_cell.angle_beta   90.00
_cell.angle_gamma   90.00
#
_symmetry.space_group_name_H-M   'P 1'
#
loop_
_entity.id
_entity.type
_entity.pdbx_description
1 polymer ?
#
loop_
_entity_poly.entity_id
_entity_poly.type
_entity_poly.pdbx_seq_one_letter_code
_entity_poly.pdbx_strand_id
1 'polypeptide(L)'
;MKFHEINSDTHNIIDAYDHDSIRIKKNTYQKGVIIFPEKIISRPSLISYEDLKSDNLKEIFEYNPELILIGSNYKNKIIDKNAQILFIEKKIAYENMNFDSACRTFNILLSEQRRVVLILI
;
A
#
# COMPACT_ATOMS: atom_id res chain seq x y z
N MET A 1 -12.86 -6.77 -27.55
CA MET A 1 -12.64 -6.67 -26.12
C MET A 1 -12.29 -5.23 -25.76
N LYS A 2 -12.86 -4.77 -24.72
CA LYS A 2 -12.63 -3.40 -24.29
C LYS A 2 -11.58 -3.38 -23.20
N PHE A 3 -10.47 -2.72 -23.46
CA PHE A 3 -9.46 -2.54 -22.43
C PHE A 3 -9.89 -1.44 -21.48
N HIS A 4 -9.73 -1.71 -20.21
CA HIS A 4 -9.90 -0.68 -19.20
C HIS A 4 -8.55 -0.02 -19.00
N GLU A 5 -8.47 1.21 -19.41
CA GLU A 5 -7.28 2.01 -19.13
C GLU A 5 -7.41 2.59 -17.74
N ILE A 6 -6.31 2.57 -16.98
CA ILE A 6 -6.27 3.25 -15.71
C ILE A 6 -6.30 4.74 -16.00
N ASN A 7 -7.27 5.41 -15.43
CA ASN A 7 -7.34 6.86 -15.54
C ASN A 7 -6.45 7.49 -14.47
N SER A 8 -5.32 8.05 -14.87
CA SER A 8 -4.39 8.69 -13.95
C SER A 8 -4.98 9.89 -13.23
N ASP A 9 -6.09 10.46 -13.73
CA ASP A 9 -6.78 11.56 -13.05
C ASP A 9 -7.56 11.08 -11.82
N THR A 10 -8.00 9.82 -11.83
CA THR A 10 -8.81 9.25 -10.74
C THR A 10 -8.07 8.21 -9.92
N HIS A 11 -7.05 7.56 -10.48
CA HIS A 11 -6.32 6.48 -9.81
C HIS A 11 -4.89 6.90 -9.45
N ASN A 12 -4.41 6.35 -8.37
CA ASN A 12 -3.09 6.68 -7.81
C ASN A 12 -1.98 5.82 -8.41
N ILE A 13 -1.77 5.98 -9.72
CA ILE A 13 -0.67 5.30 -10.40
C ILE A 13 0.64 5.91 -9.91
N ILE A 14 1.57 5.04 -9.50
CA ILE A 14 2.90 5.50 -9.08
C ILE A 14 3.72 5.76 -10.34
N ASP A 15 4.05 7.03 -10.59
CA ASP A 15 4.79 7.46 -11.78
C ASP A 15 6.29 7.23 -11.65
N ALA A 16 6.81 7.34 -10.44
CA ALA A 16 8.22 7.15 -10.16
C ALA A 16 8.41 6.79 -8.70
N TYR A 17 9.49 6.13 -8.38
CA TYR A 17 9.83 5.81 -7.00
C TYR A 17 11.35 5.70 -6.86
N ASP A 18 11.82 5.96 -5.65
CA ASP A 18 13.18 5.63 -5.25
C ASP A 18 13.12 4.82 -3.96
N HIS A 19 14.20 4.76 -3.19
CA HIS A 19 14.25 3.86 -2.03
C HIS A 19 13.41 4.31 -0.84
N ASP A 20 12.91 5.54 -0.79
CA ASP A 20 12.14 6.04 0.35
C ASP A 20 11.00 6.99 -0.01
N SER A 21 10.76 7.21 -1.29
CA SER A 21 9.69 8.10 -1.73
C SER A 21 9.06 7.64 -3.04
N ILE A 22 7.86 8.13 -3.28
CA ILE A 22 7.12 7.86 -4.52
C ILE A 22 6.57 9.16 -5.07
N ARG A 23 6.20 9.12 -6.33
CA ARG A 23 5.60 10.26 -7.01
C ARG A 23 4.29 9.82 -7.66
N ILE A 24 3.23 10.56 -7.35
CA ILE A 24 1.90 10.37 -7.92
C ILE A 24 1.38 11.74 -8.33
N LYS A 25 0.97 11.88 -9.59
CA LYS A 25 0.38 13.14 -10.10
C LYS A 25 1.23 14.36 -9.78
N LYS A 26 2.55 14.25 -9.99
CA LYS A 26 3.53 15.33 -9.76
C LYS A 26 3.79 15.65 -8.28
N ASN A 27 3.16 14.97 -7.37
CA ASN A 27 3.41 15.13 -5.93
C ASN A 27 4.32 14.02 -5.43
N THR A 28 5.23 14.36 -4.53
CA THR A 28 6.13 13.40 -3.91
C THR A 28 5.65 13.08 -2.51
N TYR A 29 5.62 11.79 -2.19
CA TYR A 29 5.21 11.27 -0.89
C TYR A 29 6.34 10.45 -0.31
N GLN A 30 6.67 10.72 0.95
CA GLN A 30 7.67 9.95 1.66
C GLN A 30 7.06 8.65 2.20
N LYS A 31 7.89 7.67 2.53
CA LYS A 31 7.42 6.47 3.23
C LYS A 31 6.71 6.87 4.53
N GLY A 32 5.89 5.99 5.05
CA GLY A 32 4.89 6.34 6.06
C GLY A 32 3.65 6.85 5.35
N VAL A 33 3.21 6.15 4.33
CA VAL A 33 2.07 6.54 3.50
C VAL A 33 1.22 5.32 3.17
N ILE A 34 -0.08 5.53 3.12
CA ILE A 34 -1.06 4.52 2.73
C ILE A 34 -1.70 4.99 1.44
N ILE A 35 -1.65 4.16 0.41
CA ILE A 35 -2.15 4.51 -0.91
C ILE A 35 -3.30 3.57 -1.28
N PHE A 36 -4.46 4.15 -1.44
CA PHE A 36 -5.66 3.49 -1.95
C PHE A 36 -5.75 3.77 -3.45
N PRO A 37 -6.57 3.06 -4.20
CA PRO A 37 -6.73 3.38 -5.62
C PRO A 37 -7.06 4.85 -5.89
N GLU A 38 -7.84 5.49 -5.03
CA GLU A 38 -8.34 6.85 -5.29
C GLU A 38 -8.06 7.86 -4.18
N LYS A 39 -7.33 7.49 -3.14
CA LYS A 39 -6.94 8.44 -2.09
C LYS A 39 -5.58 8.07 -1.52
N ILE A 40 -4.94 9.03 -0.88
CA ILE A 40 -3.62 8.87 -0.27
C ILE A 40 -3.69 9.44 1.14
N ILE A 41 -3.18 8.67 2.11
CA ILE A 41 -3.08 9.12 3.48
C ILE A 41 -1.61 9.12 3.88
N SER A 42 -1.08 10.29 4.16
CA SER A 42 0.25 10.42 4.72
C SER A 42 0.16 10.11 6.21
N ARG A 43 0.94 9.16 6.67
CA ARG A 43 0.92 8.74 8.08
C ARG A 43 2.34 8.53 8.59
N PRO A 44 3.03 9.61 8.97
CA PRO A 44 4.43 9.52 9.41
C PRO A 44 4.68 8.61 10.60
N SER A 45 3.63 8.27 11.36
CA SER A 45 3.75 7.32 12.47
C SER A 45 3.98 5.87 12.02
N LEU A 46 3.76 5.57 10.73
CA LEU A 46 4.06 4.25 10.17
C LEU A 46 5.54 4.18 9.81
N ILE A 47 6.35 3.75 10.75
CA ILE A 47 7.80 3.72 10.60
C ILE A 47 8.30 2.28 10.40
N SER A 48 7.68 1.33 11.08
CA SER A 48 8.12 -0.07 11.07
C SER A 48 6.92 -1.01 11.09
N TYR A 49 7.20 -2.32 11.00
CA TYR A 49 6.17 -3.35 11.05
C TYR A 49 5.37 -3.33 12.36
N GLU A 50 5.98 -2.85 13.44
CA GLU A 50 5.29 -2.74 14.74
C GLU A 50 4.18 -1.69 14.72
N ASP A 51 4.21 -0.78 13.78
CA ASP A 51 3.21 0.28 13.65
C ASP A 51 1.98 -0.17 12.86
N LEU A 52 1.96 -1.41 12.39
CA LEU A 52 0.82 -1.98 11.68
C LEU A 52 -0.23 -2.44 12.70
N LYS A 53 -0.90 -1.49 13.29
CA LYS A 53 -1.91 -1.68 14.36
C LYS A 53 -3.25 -1.09 13.92
N SER A 54 -4.31 -1.50 14.62
CA SER A 54 -5.67 -1.02 14.35
C SER A 54 -5.77 0.49 14.21
N ASP A 55 -5.12 1.22 15.12
CA ASP A 55 -5.21 2.69 15.13
C ASP A 55 -4.66 3.32 13.86
N ASN A 56 -3.59 2.73 13.32
CA ASN A 56 -2.94 3.23 12.12
C ASN A 56 -3.59 2.72 10.83
N LEU A 57 -4.38 1.67 10.90
CA LEU A 57 -4.92 0.97 9.73
C LEU A 57 -6.45 1.07 9.64
N LYS A 58 -7.06 1.90 10.44
CA LYS A 58 -8.51 2.04 10.52
C LYS A 58 -9.14 2.27 9.14
N GLU A 59 -8.60 3.18 8.37
CA GLU A 59 -9.14 3.51 7.06
C GLU A 59 -9.05 2.35 6.08
N ILE A 60 -8.02 1.51 6.23
CA ILE A 60 -7.87 0.31 5.39
C ILE A 60 -8.98 -0.67 5.70
N PHE A 61 -9.27 -0.88 6.98
CA PHE A 61 -10.32 -1.83 7.38
C PHE A 61 -11.71 -1.32 6.98
N GLU A 62 -11.93 -0.02 7.02
CA GLU A 62 -13.17 0.58 6.53
C GLU A 62 -13.32 0.39 5.02
N TYR A 63 -12.22 0.51 4.29
CA TYR A 63 -12.20 0.31 2.84
C TYR A 63 -12.40 -1.15 2.46
N ASN A 64 -11.93 -2.07 3.29
CA ASN A 64 -12.01 -3.52 3.11
C ASN A 64 -11.42 -3.97 1.76
N PRO A 65 -10.10 -3.84 1.58
CA PRO A 65 -9.47 -4.24 0.32
C PRO A 65 -9.41 -5.76 0.16
N GLU A 66 -9.20 -6.21 -1.08
CA GLU A 66 -8.90 -7.61 -1.37
C GLU A 66 -7.51 -7.99 -0.89
N LEU A 67 -6.57 -7.04 -0.98
CA LEU A 67 -5.17 -7.29 -0.69
C LEU A 67 -4.52 -6.04 -0.15
N ILE A 68 -3.69 -6.21 0.88
CA ILE A 68 -2.80 -5.17 1.38
C ILE A 68 -1.38 -5.53 0.93
N LEU A 69 -0.74 -4.61 0.23
CA LEU A 69 0.68 -4.72 -0.10
C LEU A 69 1.47 -3.90 0.91
N ILE A 70 2.51 -4.50 1.48
CA ILE A 70 3.38 -3.80 2.42
C ILE A 70 4.77 -3.76 1.80
N GLY A 71 5.26 -2.57 1.54
CA GLY A 71 6.58 -2.36 0.95
C GLY A 71 7.51 -1.70 1.93
N SER A 72 8.71 -2.23 2.05
CA SER A 72 9.76 -1.66 2.91
C SER A 72 11.14 -2.04 2.39
N ASN A 73 12.15 -1.33 2.89
CA ASN A 73 13.55 -1.66 2.62
C ASN A 73 14.24 -2.32 3.81
N TYR A 74 13.49 -2.73 4.82
CA TYR A 74 14.05 -3.45 5.94
C TYR A 74 14.60 -4.80 5.48
N LYS A 75 15.76 -5.17 5.95
CA LYS A 75 16.38 -6.47 5.62
C LYS A 75 15.52 -7.63 6.12
N ASN A 76 15.03 -7.51 7.33
CA ASN A 76 14.18 -8.51 7.94
C ASN A 76 12.74 -8.12 7.72
N LYS A 77 12.07 -8.80 6.79
CA LYS A 77 10.70 -8.49 6.40
C LYS A 77 9.68 -9.40 7.08
N ILE A 78 9.84 -9.55 8.38
CA ILE A 78 8.89 -10.35 9.16
C ILE A 78 7.80 -9.42 9.68
N ILE A 79 6.58 -9.67 9.28
CA ILE A 79 5.42 -8.94 9.78
C ILE A 79 5.26 -9.24 11.26
N ASP A 80 5.05 -8.23 12.06
CA ASP A 80 4.78 -8.36 13.48
C ASP A 80 3.63 -9.32 13.72
N LYS A 81 3.78 -10.18 14.72
CA LYS A 81 2.78 -11.21 15.03
C LYS A 81 1.40 -10.62 15.30
N ASN A 82 1.35 -9.50 15.99
CA ASN A 82 0.08 -8.84 16.29
C ASN A 82 -0.61 -8.34 15.01
N ALA A 83 0.18 -7.86 14.04
CA ALA A 83 -0.35 -7.45 12.75
C ALA A 83 -0.89 -8.65 11.97
N GLN A 84 -0.16 -9.78 11.99
CA GLN A 84 -0.62 -11.02 11.34
C GLN A 84 -1.98 -11.45 11.89
N ILE A 85 -2.11 -11.46 13.22
CA ILE A 85 -3.36 -11.82 13.89
C ILE A 85 -4.48 -10.88 13.46
N LEU A 86 -4.20 -9.58 13.41
CA LEU A 86 -5.17 -8.57 13.04
C LEU A 86 -5.69 -8.79 11.62
N PHE A 87 -4.79 -9.06 10.66
CA PHE A 87 -5.19 -9.32 9.28
C PHE A 87 -6.02 -10.59 9.15
N ILE A 88 -5.66 -11.64 9.90
CA ILE A 88 -6.43 -12.88 9.93
C ILE A 88 -7.84 -12.64 10.46
N GLU A 89 -7.96 -11.90 11.56
CA GLU A 89 -9.25 -11.56 12.15
C GLU A 89 -10.12 -10.75 11.19
N LYS A 90 -9.51 -9.83 10.45
CA LYS A 90 -10.21 -9.01 9.47
C LYS A 90 -10.43 -9.74 8.14
N LYS A 91 -9.88 -10.93 7.98
CA LYS A 91 -10.00 -11.75 6.76
C LYS A 91 -9.48 -11.02 5.53
N ILE A 92 -8.37 -10.30 5.67
CA ILE A 92 -7.74 -9.55 4.59
C ILE A 92 -6.40 -10.19 4.28
N ALA A 93 -6.18 -10.50 3.00
CA ALA A 93 -4.90 -11.02 2.53
C ALA A 93 -3.86 -9.89 2.52
N TYR A 94 -2.61 -10.24 2.77
CA TYR A 94 -1.52 -9.29 2.68
C TYR A 94 -0.28 -9.95 2.07
N GLU A 95 0.55 -9.14 1.44
CA GLU A 95 1.86 -9.56 0.95
C GLU A 95 2.90 -8.52 1.35
N ASN A 96 4.05 -9.00 1.76
CA ASN A 96 5.15 -8.16 2.23
C ASN A 96 6.32 -8.31 1.27
N MET A 97 6.82 -7.21 0.76
CA MET A 97 7.87 -7.25 -0.27
C MET A 97 8.76 -6.01 -0.18
N ASN A 98 9.80 -5.98 -1.01
CA ASN A 98 10.65 -4.80 -1.13
C ASN A 98 9.84 -3.60 -1.58
N PHE A 99 10.30 -2.42 -1.20
CA PHE A 99 9.65 -1.15 -1.55
C PHE A 99 9.37 -1.06 -3.05
N ASP A 100 10.40 -1.30 -3.87
CA ASP A 100 10.29 -1.21 -5.33
C ASP A 100 9.26 -2.20 -5.88
N SER A 101 9.34 -3.43 -5.41
CA SER A 101 8.43 -4.50 -5.85
C SER A 101 6.99 -4.18 -5.49
N ALA A 102 6.78 -3.60 -4.31
CA ALA A 102 5.45 -3.21 -3.85
C ALA A 102 4.85 -2.13 -4.75
N CYS A 103 5.66 -1.14 -5.13
CA CYS A 103 5.22 -0.08 -6.03
C CYS A 103 4.81 -0.64 -7.40
N ARG A 104 5.63 -1.51 -7.97
CA ARG A 104 5.32 -2.12 -9.27
C ARG A 104 4.08 -3.02 -9.20
N THR A 105 3.99 -3.81 -8.16
CA THR A 105 2.85 -4.72 -7.97
C THR A 105 1.56 -3.93 -7.79
N PHE A 106 1.60 -2.84 -7.03
CA PHE A 106 0.45 -1.98 -6.85
C PHE A 106 -0.08 -1.47 -8.19
N ASN A 107 0.80 -0.95 -9.04
CA ASN A 107 0.41 -0.47 -10.37
C ASN A 107 -0.22 -1.57 -11.23
N ILE A 108 0.35 -2.77 -11.18
CA ILE A 108 -0.19 -3.92 -11.94
C ILE A 108 -1.60 -4.25 -11.46
N LEU A 109 -1.81 -4.32 -10.16
CA LEU A 109 -3.11 -4.67 -9.59
C LEU A 109 -4.15 -3.57 -9.84
N LEU A 110 -3.73 -2.30 -9.84
CA LEU A 110 -4.62 -1.22 -10.26
C LEU A 110 -5.07 -1.41 -11.72
N SER A 111 -4.15 -1.81 -12.60
CA SER A 111 -4.50 -2.04 -14.01
C SER A 111 -5.48 -3.17 -14.19
N GLU A 112 -5.55 -4.08 -13.23
CA GLU A 112 -6.52 -5.18 -13.18
C GLU A 112 -7.81 -4.79 -12.46
N GLN A 113 -7.94 -3.54 -12.06
CA GLN A 113 -9.10 -3.01 -11.33
C GLN A 113 -9.36 -3.70 -10.00
N ARG A 114 -8.29 -4.15 -9.35
CA ARG A 114 -8.40 -4.82 -8.07
C ARG A 114 -8.43 -3.80 -6.93
N ARG A 115 -9.09 -4.19 -5.84
CA ARG A 115 -9.18 -3.36 -4.63
C ARG A 115 -7.95 -3.64 -3.79
N VAL A 116 -6.88 -2.94 -4.08
CA VAL A 116 -5.58 -3.10 -3.42
C VAL A 116 -5.23 -1.83 -2.66
N VAL A 117 -4.60 -2.00 -1.51
CA VAL A 117 -4.05 -0.88 -0.72
C VAL A 117 -2.57 -1.12 -0.54
N LEU A 118 -1.78 -0.08 -0.68
CA LEU A 118 -0.33 -0.13 -0.53
C LEU A 118 0.08 0.64 0.73
N ILE A 119 0.86 -0.02 1.58
CA ILE A 119 1.48 0.61 2.74
C ILE A 119 2.99 0.64 2.48
N LEU A 120 3.58 1.82 2.54
CA LEU A 120 5.03 2.00 2.39
C LEU A 120 5.63 2.49 3.72
N ILE A 121 6.55 1.71 4.27
CA ILE A 121 7.21 2.00 5.56
C ILE A 121 8.72 1.92 5.45
#